data_179e6aa36d69584899daedfceeba0c35
#
_entry.id   179e6aa36d69584899daedfceeba0c35
#
_cell.length_a   1.000
_cell.length_b   1.000
_cell.length_c   1.000
_cell.angle_alpha   90.00
_cell.angle_beta   90.00
_cell.angle_gamma   90.00
#
_symmetry.space_group_name_H-M   'P 1'
#
loop_
_entity.id
_entity.type
_entity.pdbx_description
1 polymer ?
#
loop_
_entity_poly.entity_id
_entity_poly.type
_entity_poly.pdbx_seq_one_letter_code
_entity_poly.pdbx_strand_id
1 'polypeptide(L)'
;MFYDIPVTSPAHHTPTLLVHGGAWAIPADAAAAHQAGVRKALETGYAVLSRGGSSIDAVEAAVTVLEDDPTFDAGRGSFLTSDGSVQLDALLMDGGRMKAGGVACVERLRNPIQAARLVLEHSQHVYFDGAGAEQFAQSHGMSLIDNAELVLDRERERLVHAKFRESAGFGDNTFSGLDSPLLPVLHDDKSPETAVVDDPARFTSHDTVGAVALDARGNLAAATSTGGTLNKTPGRVGDSSLIGCGCYADNLSAAVSLTGWGEPIMKLVLGKWATDRVASGAAPELAAREAISYLFNRLGGHGGIILLGPDGRFGFAHNTPAIAWGLATPAGLQTGLTI
;
A
#
# COMPACT_ATOMS: atom_id res chain seq x y z
N MET A 1 9.22 -2.90 40.63
CA MET A 1 7.84 -2.70 41.08
C MET A 1 6.97 -3.00 39.87
N PHE A 2 6.40 -4.23 39.81
CA PHE A 2 5.52 -4.60 38.70
C PHE A 2 4.10 -4.13 39.08
N TYR A 3 3.48 -3.33 38.28
CA TYR A 3 2.08 -2.94 38.46
C TYR A 3 1.21 -4.07 37.93
N ASP A 4 0.33 -4.62 38.76
CA ASP A 4 -0.73 -5.49 38.31
C ASP A 4 -1.66 -4.70 37.38
N ILE A 5 -1.59 -4.98 36.10
CA ILE A 5 -2.56 -4.48 35.12
C ILE A 5 -3.83 -5.32 35.32
N PRO A 6 -4.98 -4.70 35.63
CA PRO A 6 -6.21 -5.46 35.78
C PRO A 6 -6.53 -6.16 34.47
N VAL A 7 -6.69 -7.49 34.50
CA VAL A 7 -7.18 -8.29 33.38
C VAL A 7 -8.67 -7.92 33.22
N THR A 8 -8.92 -6.91 32.36
CA THR A 8 -10.27 -6.65 31.87
C THR A 8 -10.68 -7.81 30.94
N SER A 9 -11.93 -8.27 31.03
CA SER A 9 -12.50 -9.20 30.04
C SER A 9 -12.18 -8.69 28.62
N PRO A 10 -11.78 -9.57 27.67
CA PRO A 10 -11.43 -9.11 26.33
C PRO A 10 -12.62 -8.38 25.72
N ALA A 11 -12.44 -7.08 25.45
CA ALA A 11 -13.40 -6.31 24.70
C ALA A 11 -13.52 -7.00 23.32
N HIS A 12 -14.74 -7.34 22.92
CA HIS A 12 -14.98 -7.86 21.57
C HIS A 12 -14.79 -6.70 20.58
N HIS A 13 -13.66 -6.69 19.89
CA HIS A 13 -13.41 -5.74 18.81
C HIS A 13 -14.22 -6.14 17.57
N THR A 14 -14.72 -5.14 16.85
CA THR A 14 -15.42 -5.35 15.58
C THR A 14 -14.38 -5.64 14.48
N PRO A 15 -14.35 -6.86 13.91
CA PRO A 15 -13.43 -7.17 12.84
C PRO A 15 -13.61 -6.20 11.68
N THR A 16 -12.51 -5.58 11.25
CA THR A 16 -12.52 -4.55 10.21
C THR A 16 -11.33 -4.77 9.27
N LEU A 17 -11.56 -4.65 7.96
CA LEU A 17 -10.54 -4.73 6.93
C LEU A 17 -10.69 -3.55 5.98
N LEU A 18 -9.58 -2.83 5.75
CA LEU A 18 -9.48 -1.86 4.68
C LEU A 18 -8.44 -2.32 3.67
N VAL A 19 -8.69 -2.01 2.38
CA VAL A 19 -7.80 -2.35 1.27
C VAL A 19 -7.69 -1.14 0.35
N HIS A 20 -6.51 -0.91 -0.23
CA HIS A 20 -6.34 -0.02 -1.38
C HIS A 20 -5.65 -0.73 -2.54
N GLY A 21 -6.02 -0.32 -3.74
CA GLY A 21 -5.44 -0.74 -5.02
C GLY A 21 -4.82 0.44 -5.75
N GLY A 22 -4.08 1.29 -5.00
CA GLY A 22 -3.35 2.42 -5.54
C GLY A 22 -4.11 3.75 -5.59
N ALA A 23 -3.34 4.85 -5.60
CA ALA A 23 -3.83 6.22 -5.65
C ALA A 23 -3.18 6.98 -6.82
N TRP A 24 -3.90 7.10 -7.94
CA TRP A 24 -3.41 7.69 -9.19
C TRP A 24 -4.55 8.12 -10.12
N ALA A 25 -4.26 8.54 -11.35
CA ALA A 25 -5.29 8.84 -12.34
C ALA A 25 -5.80 7.56 -13.01
N ILE A 26 -6.60 6.77 -12.28
CA ILE A 26 -7.17 5.52 -12.80
C ILE A 26 -8.00 5.80 -14.05
N PRO A 27 -7.66 5.25 -15.24
CA PRO A 27 -8.42 5.47 -16.45
C PRO A 27 -9.86 4.96 -16.34
N ALA A 28 -10.80 5.62 -17.00
CA ALA A 28 -12.21 5.27 -16.91
C ALA A 28 -12.52 3.82 -17.36
N ASP A 29 -11.78 3.31 -18.33
CA ASP A 29 -11.88 1.93 -18.82
C ASP A 29 -11.26 0.89 -17.87
N ALA A 30 -10.34 1.31 -16.98
CA ALA A 30 -9.74 0.47 -15.95
C ALA A 30 -10.51 0.50 -14.62
N ALA A 31 -11.41 1.46 -14.44
CA ALA A 31 -12.15 1.71 -13.19
C ALA A 31 -12.90 0.48 -12.67
N ALA A 32 -13.63 -0.21 -13.54
CA ALA A 32 -14.40 -1.40 -13.18
C ALA A 32 -13.50 -2.56 -12.74
N ALA A 33 -12.33 -2.75 -13.38
CA ALA A 33 -11.36 -3.78 -13.01
C ALA A 33 -10.76 -3.50 -11.63
N HIS A 34 -10.36 -2.24 -11.35
CA HIS A 34 -9.85 -1.85 -10.02
C HIS A 34 -10.88 -2.10 -8.91
N GLN A 35 -12.13 -1.71 -9.12
CA GLN A 35 -13.20 -1.97 -8.14
C GLN A 35 -13.44 -3.46 -7.92
N ALA A 36 -13.42 -4.26 -8.99
CA ALA A 36 -13.62 -5.71 -8.90
C ALA A 36 -12.46 -6.39 -8.15
N GLY A 37 -11.21 -6.02 -8.44
CA GLY A 37 -10.04 -6.55 -7.77
C GLY A 37 -10.02 -6.20 -6.28
N VAL A 38 -10.26 -4.94 -5.91
CA VAL A 38 -10.39 -4.50 -4.52
C VAL A 38 -11.51 -5.25 -3.80
N ARG A 39 -12.67 -5.43 -4.44
CA ARG A 39 -13.78 -6.21 -3.88
C ARG A 39 -13.37 -7.65 -3.59
N LYS A 40 -12.71 -8.31 -4.54
CA LYS A 40 -12.24 -9.69 -4.38
C LYS A 40 -11.24 -9.83 -3.25
N ALA A 41 -10.31 -8.86 -3.12
CA ALA A 41 -9.36 -8.82 -2.01
C ALA A 41 -10.06 -8.66 -0.66
N LEU A 42 -11.06 -7.75 -0.57
CA LEU A 42 -11.89 -7.60 0.62
C LEU A 42 -12.62 -8.88 0.99
N GLU A 43 -13.31 -9.51 0.03
CA GLU A 43 -14.06 -10.74 0.25
C GLU A 43 -13.15 -11.85 0.79
N THR A 44 -11.94 -11.99 0.21
CA THR A 44 -10.98 -13.01 0.62
C THR A 44 -10.40 -12.73 2.01
N GLY A 45 -9.91 -11.52 2.25
CA GLY A 45 -9.33 -11.15 3.55
C GLY A 45 -10.36 -11.10 4.66
N TYR A 46 -11.56 -10.54 4.40
CA TYR A 46 -12.62 -10.48 5.42
C TYR A 46 -13.19 -11.86 5.76
N ALA A 47 -13.20 -12.80 4.82
CA ALA A 47 -13.57 -14.19 5.11
C ALA A 47 -12.66 -14.85 6.14
N VAL A 48 -11.39 -14.43 6.25
CA VAL A 48 -10.48 -14.85 7.33
C VAL A 48 -10.97 -14.31 8.68
N LEU A 49 -11.22 -13.00 8.78
CA LEU A 49 -11.67 -12.34 10.00
C LEU A 49 -13.03 -12.86 10.47
N SER A 50 -13.98 -13.06 9.57
CA SER A 50 -15.34 -13.53 9.89
C SER A 50 -15.38 -14.95 10.46
N ARG A 51 -14.34 -15.75 10.20
CA ARG A 51 -14.16 -17.08 10.81
C ARG A 51 -13.29 -17.07 12.07
N GLY A 52 -12.99 -15.89 12.63
CA GLY A 52 -12.16 -15.72 13.81
C GLY A 52 -10.65 -15.83 13.56
N GLY A 53 -10.23 -15.73 12.31
CA GLY A 53 -8.81 -15.68 11.91
C GLY A 53 -8.11 -14.41 12.39
N SER A 54 -6.79 -14.36 12.24
CA SER A 54 -5.99 -13.22 12.67
C SER A 54 -5.97 -12.07 11.66
N SER A 55 -5.72 -10.84 12.15
CA SER A 55 -5.53 -9.66 11.30
C SER A 55 -4.39 -9.84 10.31
N ILE A 56 -3.29 -10.49 10.75
CA ILE A 56 -2.13 -10.75 9.90
C ILE A 56 -2.45 -11.70 8.74
N ASP A 57 -3.24 -12.76 8.98
CA ASP A 57 -3.68 -13.68 7.93
C ASP A 57 -4.65 -13.00 6.96
N ALA A 58 -5.47 -12.08 7.46
CA ALA A 58 -6.44 -11.34 6.65
C ALA A 58 -5.75 -10.37 5.67
N VAL A 59 -4.76 -9.59 6.14
CA VAL A 59 -4.04 -8.66 5.27
C VAL A 59 -3.17 -9.40 4.25
N GLU A 60 -2.52 -10.51 4.63
CA GLU A 60 -1.78 -11.37 3.72
C GLU A 60 -2.69 -11.91 2.61
N ALA A 61 -3.84 -12.48 2.97
CA ALA A 61 -4.80 -13.04 2.02
C ALA A 61 -5.34 -11.96 1.05
N ALA A 62 -5.63 -10.75 1.55
CA ALA A 62 -6.11 -9.65 0.73
C ALA A 62 -5.04 -9.18 -0.26
N VAL A 63 -3.80 -8.96 0.21
CA VAL A 63 -2.70 -8.49 -0.65
C VAL A 63 -2.29 -9.56 -1.66
N THR A 64 -2.28 -10.85 -1.30
CA THR A 64 -2.03 -11.95 -2.26
C THR A 64 -3.01 -11.92 -3.43
N VAL A 65 -4.29 -11.62 -3.20
CA VAL A 65 -5.29 -11.48 -4.28
C VAL A 65 -4.94 -10.32 -5.20
N LEU A 66 -4.46 -9.20 -4.65
CA LEU A 66 -4.08 -8.03 -5.45
C LEU A 66 -2.78 -8.25 -6.23
N GLU A 67 -1.82 -9.00 -5.68
CA GLU A 67 -0.60 -9.42 -6.38
C GLU A 67 -0.87 -10.40 -7.54
N ASP A 68 -1.90 -11.24 -7.40
CA ASP A 68 -2.31 -12.17 -8.46
C ASP A 68 -3.17 -11.51 -9.56
N ASP A 69 -3.78 -10.36 -9.25
CA ASP A 69 -4.63 -9.63 -10.20
C ASP A 69 -3.78 -8.71 -11.09
N PRO A 70 -3.71 -8.99 -12.39
CA PRO A 70 -2.89 -8.20 -13.31
C PRO A 70 -3.34 -6.74 -13.49
N THR A 71 -4.42 -6.33 -12.86
CA THR A 71 -4.89 -4.93 -12.87
C THR A 71 -3.94 -4.01 -12.12
N PHE A 72 -3.29 -4.52 -11.05
CA PHE A 72 -2.52 -3.71 -10.10
C PHE A 72 -1.00 -3.77 -10.37
N ASP A 73 -0.28 -2.75 -9.88
CA ASP A 73 1.19 -2.71 -9.85
C ASP A 73 1.72 -3.40 -8.58
N ALA A 74 1.46 -4.69 -8.49
CA ALA A 74 1.98 -5.57 -7.45
C ALA A 74 2.01 -7.00 -8.01
N GLY A 75 3.06 -7.77 -7.72
CA GLY A 75 3.18 -9.13 -8.25
C GLY A 75 3.13 -9.15 -9.78
N ARG A 76 2.19 -9.93 -10.34
CA ARG A 76 1.99 -10.02 -11.78
C ARG A 76 1.27 -8.79 -12.33
N GLY A 77 1.89 -8.08 -13.23
CA GLY A 77 1.37 -6.84 -13.83
C GLY A 77 2.06 -5.59 -13.30
N SER A 78 3.09 -5.79 -12.50
CA SER A 78 3.95 -4.72 -12.00
C SER A 78 4.65 -3.95 -13.11
N PHE A 79 4.91 -2.69 -12.85
CA PHE A 79 5.71 -1.83 -13.71
C PHE A 79 7.13 -2.37 -13.88
N LEU A 80 7.70 -2.10 -15.05
CA LEU A 80 9.03 -2.59 -15.39
C LEU A 80 10.11 -1.59 -14.98
N THR A 81 11.22 -2.14 -14.53
CA THR A 81 12.49 -1.44 -14.40
C THR A 81 13.01 -0.96 -15.75
N SER A 82 14.00 -0.09 -15.74
CA SER A 82 14.59 0.45 -16.97
C SER A 82 15.25 -0.60 -17.88
N ASP A 83 15.59 -1.78 -17.34
CA ASP A 83 16.11 -2.91 -18.14
C ASP A 83 15.02 -3.89 -18.61
N GLY A 84 13.75 -3.65 -18.22
CA GLY A 84 12.59 -4.43 -18.65
C GLY A 84 12.26 -5.62 -17.75
N SER A 85 12.89 -5.74 -16.60
CA SER A 85 12.55 -6.73 -15.57
C SER A 85 11.48 -6.22 -14.61
N VAL A 86 10.86 -7.13 -13.85
CA VAL A 86 10.02 -6.81 -12.68
C VAL A 86 10.84 -6.97 -11.41
N GLN A 87 10.83 -5.96 -10.55
CA GLN A 87 11.39 -6.03 -9.19
C GLN A 87 10.30 -5.62 -8.20
N LEU A 88 10.02 -6.52 -7.25
CA LEU A 88 8.91 -6.40 -6.30
C LEU A 88 9.42 -6.11 -4.89
N ASP A 89 8.63 -5.31 -4.16
CA ASP A 89 8.87 -4.95 -2.77
C ASP A 89 7.60 -5.24 -1.96
N ALA A 90 7.72 -5.82 -0.75
CA ALA A 90 6.58 -6.07 0.13
C ALA A 90 6.97 -5.98 1.61
N LEU A 91 6.02 -5.56 2.43
CA LEU A 91 6.13 -5.53 3.89
C LEU A 91 4.82 -6.03 4.53
N LEU A 92 4.98 -6.81 5.59
CA LEU A 92 3.91 -7.27 6.46
C LEU A 92 4.28 -6.96 7.91
N MET A 93 3.36 -6.37 8.70
CA MET A 93 3.61 -6.04 10.10
C MET A 93 2.45 -6.44 11.01
N ASP A 94 2.78 -7.10 12.11
CA ASP A 94 1.89 -7.50 13.20
C ASP A 94 2.02 -6.51 14.35
N GLY A 95 1.00 -5.71 14.58
CA GLY A 95 0.98 -4.67 15.62
C GLY A 95 0.87 -5.23 17.04
N GLY A 96 0.33 -6.43 17.21
CA GLY A 96 0.22 -7.08 18.52
C GLY A 96 1.55 -7.63 19.01
N ARG A 97 2.32 -8.25 18.12
CA ARG A 97 3.63 -8.83 18.41
C ARG A 97 4.81 -7.85 18.17
N MET A 98 4.55 -6.71 17.58
CA MET A 98 5.57 -5.78 17.06
C MET A 98 6.61 -6.49 16.18
N LYS A 99 6.14 -7.42 15.34
CA LYS A 99 6.96 -8.15 14.38
C LYS A 99 6.69 -7.65 12.97
N ALA A 100 7.74 -7.58 12.18
CA ALA A 100 7.64 -7.25 10.76
C ALA A 100 8.47 -8.22 9.93
N GLY A 101 8.08 -8.39 8.67
CA GLY A 101 8.88 -9.06 7.67
C GLY A 101 8.77 -8.29 6.36
N GLY A 102 9.91 -7.99 5.74
CA GLY A 102 9.99 -7.27 4.49
C GLY A 102 10.93 -7.91 3.49
N VAL A 103 10.61 -7.74 2.22
CA VAL A 103 11.46 -8.11 1.09
C VAL A 103 11.49 -6.97 0.08
N ALA A 104 12.62 -6.78 -0.59
CA ALA A 104 12.76 -5.81 -1.66
C ALA A 104 13.53 -6.36 -2.85
N CYS A 105 13.31 -5.74 -4.02
CA CYS A 105 14.02 -6.06 -5.26
C CYS A 105 14.00 -7.55 -5.60
N VAL A 106 12.92 -8.27 -5.24
CA VAL A 106 12.77 -9.68 -5.60
C VAL A 106 12.20 -9.81 -7.01
N GLU A 107 12.76 -10.72 -7.79
CA GLU A 107 12.46 -10.87 -9.23
C GLU A 107 11.75 -12.18 -9.57
N ARG A 108 11.84 -13.17 -8.68
CA ARG A 108 11.44 -14.56 -8.96
C ARG A 108 10.39 -15.07 -7.98
N LEU A 109 9.71 -14.18 -7.28
CA LEU A 109 8.61 -14.53 -6.38
C LEU A 109 7.28 -14.04 -6.96
N ARG A 110 6.33 -14.97 -7.07
CA ARG A 110 4.98 -14.62 -7.56
C ARG A 110 4.25 -13.68 -6.59
N ASN A 111 4.34 -14.00 -5.29
CA ASN A 111 3.68 -13.27 -4.22
C ASN A 111 4.71 -12.83 -3.18
N PRO A 112 5.33 -11.65 -3.32
CA PRO A 112 6.32 -11.15 -2.38
C PRO A 112 5.77 -10.97 -0.95
N ILE A 113 4.46 -10.73 -0.78
CA ILE A 113 3.85 -10.62 0.55
C ILE A 113 3.94 -11.94 1.34
N GLN A 114 3.87 -13.09 0.68
CA GLN A 114 4.05 -14.39 1.31
C GLN A 114 5.50 -14.59 1.76
N ALA A 115 6.47 -14.11 0.98
CA ALA A 115 7.88 -14.12 1.41
C ALA A 115 8.11 -13.19 2.62
N ALA A 116 7.49 -12.01 2.62
CA ALA A 116 7.49 -11.11 3.78
C ALA A 116 6.90 -11.81 5.03
N ARG A 117 5.83 -12.61 4.86
CA ARG A 117 5.27 -13.44 5.94
C ARG A 117 6.27 -14.47 6.46
N LEU A 118 6.98 -15.16 5.59
CA LEU A 118 8.02 -16.12 5.99
C LEU A 118 9.13 -15.43 6.77
N VAL A 119 9.56 -14.24 6.35
CA VAL A 119 10.56 -13.44 7.09
C VAL A 119 10.03 -13.11 8.49
N LEU A 120 8.80 -12.65 8.64
CA LEU A 120 8.18 -12.33 9.92
C LEU A 120 8.12 -13.53 10.87
N GLU A 121 7.79 -14.72 10.37
CA GLU A 121 7.55 -15.90 11.21
C GLU A 121 8.83 -16.72 11.48
N HIS A 122 9.76 -16.79 10.54
CA HIS A 122 10.86 -17.76 10.56
C HIS A 122 12.25 -17.13 10.65
N SER A 123 12.35 -15.78 10.60
CA SER A 123 13.64 -15.10 10.68
C SER A 123 13.83 -14.35 12.00
N GLN A 124 15.10 -14.22 12.44
CA GLN A 124 15.50 -13.25 13.46
C GLN A 124 15.71 -11.85 12.86
N HIS A 125 15.88 -11.76 11.54
CA HIS A 125 15.99 -10.51 10.80
C HIS A 125 14.62 -10.07 10.32
N VAL A 126 14.43 -8.78 10.12
CA VAL A 126 13.15 -8.21 9.69
C VAL A 126 13.09 -7.93 8.20
N TYR A 127 14.23 -8.01 7.49
CA TYR A 127 14.30 -7.56 6.10
C TYR A 127 15.36 -8.32 5.30
N PHE A 128 15.01 -8.69 4.07
CA PHE A 128 15.89 -9.30 3.08
C PHE A 128 15.70 -8.62 1.73
N ASP A 129 16.73 -8.64 0.87
CA ASP A 129 16.67 -8.09 -0.48
C ASP A 129 17.13 -9.08 -1.56
N GLY A 130 16.67 -8.86 -2.78
CA GLY A 130 17.09 -9.54 -4.00
C GLY A 130 17.21 -11.05 -3.87
N ALA A 131 18.31 -11.60 -4.39
CA ALA A 131 18.57 -13.03 -4.38
C ALA A 131 18.63 -13.63 -2.97
N GLY A 132 19.00 -12.85 -1.96
CA GLY A 132 19.00 -13.30 -0.56
C GLY A 132 17.59 -13.57 -0.05
N ALA A 133 16.64 -12.69 -0.38
CA ALA A 133 15.22 -12.86 -0.05
C ALA A 133 14.63 -14.09 -0.78
N GLU A 134 14.95 -14.27 -2.06
CA GLU A 134 14.50 -15.42 -2.86
C GLU A 134 15.01 -16.75 -2.32
N GLN A 135 16.30 -16.83 -1.96
CA GLN A 135 16.88 -18.01 -1.35
C GLN A 135 16.23 -18.33 0.01
N PHE A 136 15.99 -17.31 0.83
CA PHE A 136 15.29 -17.48 2.10
C PHE A 136 13.87 -18.04 1.87
N ALA A 137 13.10 -17.42 0.97
CA ALA A 137 11.74 -17.87 0.63
C ALA A 137 11.74 -19.32 0.09
N GLN A 138 12.68 -19.66 -0.80
CA GLN A 138 12.82 -21.00 -1.35
C GLN A 138 13.16 -22.03 -0.27
N SER A 139 14.05 -21.71 0.67
CA SER A 139 14.40 -22.61 1.78
C SER A 139 13.22 -22.88 2.74
N HIS A 140 12.18 -22.04 2.68
CA HIS A 140 10.94 -22.19 3.43
C HIS A 140 9.76 -22.67 2.57
N GLY A 141 10.04 -23.25 1.38
CA GLY A 141 9.04 -23.96 0.58
C GLY A 141 8.36 -23.14 -0.52
N MET A 142 8.72 -21.86 -0.73
CA MET A 142 8.22 -21.11 -1.88
C MET A 142 8.91 -21.56 -3.17
N SER A 143 8.14 -21.64 -4.24
CA SER A 143 8.68 -21.87 -5.58
C SER A 143 9.17 -20.57 -6.19
N LEU A 144 10.35 -20.60 -6.81
CA LEU A 144 10.81 -19.51 -7.66
C LEU A 144 10.25 -19.68 -9.07
N ILE A 145 9.86 -18.57 -9.68
CA ILE A 145 9.32 -18.49 -11.05
C ILE A 145 10.32 -17.79 -11.98
N ASP A 146 10.08 -17.83 -13.28
CA ASP A 146 10.78 -16.97 -14.22
C ASP A 146 10.21 -15.55 -14.13
N ASN A 147 11.08 -14.53 -14.14
CA ASN A 147 10.67 -13.12 -14.12
C ASN A 147 9.69 -12.80 -15.26
N ALA A 148 9.85 -13.42 -16.42
CA ALA A 148 8.97 -13.25 -17.57
C ALA A 148 7.49 -13.60 -17.29
N GLU A 149 7.20 -14.44 -16.29
CA GLU A 149 5.82 -14.77 -15.89
C GLU A 149 5.09 -13.61 -15.21
N LEU A 150 5.85 -12.66 -14.64
CA LEU A 150 5.33 -11.45 -14.01
C LEU A 150 5.04 -10.34 -15.03
N VAL A 151 5.75 -10.35 -16.16
CA VAL A 151 5.73 -9.30 -17.17
C VAL A 151 4.49 -9.40 -18.06
N LEU A 152 3.77 -8.29 -18.23
CA LEU A 152 2.67 -8.15 -19.18
C LEU A 152 3.08 -7.33 -20.40
N ASP A 153 2.52 -7.62 -21.57
CA ASP A 153 2.83 -6.91 -22.81
C ASP A 153 2.48 -5.43 -22.72
N ARG A 154 1.37 -5.07 -22.07
CA ARG A 154 1.01 -3.67 -21.83
C ARG A 154 2.09 -2.90 -21.03
N GLU A 155 2.80 -3.57 -20.12
CA GLU A 155 3.86 -2.93 -19.32
C GLU A 155 5.14 -2.75 -20.15
N ARG A 156 5.40 -3.66 -21.11
CA ARG A 156 6.46 -3.45 -22.13
C ARG A 156 6.16 -2.23 -22.99
N GLU A 157 4.93 -2.08 -23.46
CA GLU A 157 4.49 -0.92 -24.24
C GLU A 157 4.63 0.38 -23.42
N ARG A 158 4.19 0.38 -22.17
CA ARG A 158 4.35 1.53 -21.26
C ARG A 158 5.82 1.90 -21.06
N LEU A 159 6.70 0.92 -20.87
CA LEU A 159 8.15 1.17 -20.73
C LEU A 159 8.74 1.80 -21.99
N VAL A 160 8.37 1.32 -23.19
CA VAL A 160 8.81 1.90 -24.46
C VAL A 160 8.38 3.37 -24.56
N HIS A 161 7.14 3.68 -24.21
CA HIS A 161 6.63 5.06 -24.18
C HIS A 161 7.37 5.93 -23.16
N ALA A 162 7.62 5.42 -21.96
CA ALA A 162 8.35 6.15 -20.92
C ALA A 162 9.76 6.51 -21.37
N LYS A 163 10.51 5.57 -21.95
CA LYS A 163 11.85 5.78 -22.49
C LYS A 163 11.87 6.76 -23.66
N PHE A 164 10.87 6.69 -24.53
CA PHE A 164 10.75 7.65 -25.64
C PHE A 164 10.56 9.08 -25.11
N ARG A 165 9.68 9.28 -24.12
CA ARG A 165 9.46 10.60 -23.50
C ARG A 165 10.73 11.13 -22.85
N GLU A 166 11.42 10.29 -22.09
CA GLU A 166 12.70 10.65 -21.45
C GLU A 166 13.73 11.08 -22.47
N SER A 167 13.91 10.32 -23.56
CA SER A 167 14.84 10.64 -24.64
C SER A 167 14.49 11.94 -25.41
N ALA A 168 13.21 12.29 -25.45
CA ALA A 168 12.70 13.51 -26.07
C ALA A 168 12.80 14.73 -25.14
N GLY A 169 13.39 14.58 -23.92
CA GLY A 169 13.57 15.66 -22.96
C GLY A 169 12.31 16.00 -22.17
N PHE A 170 11.24 15.24 -22.34
CA PHE A 170 10.10 15.24 -21.42
C PHE A 170 10.51 14.43 -20.19
N GLY A 171 11.19 15.04 -19.23
CA GLY A 171 11.74 14.35 -18.08
C GLY A 171 10.78 13.36 -17.41
N ASP A 172 11.28 12.53 -16.51
CA ASP A 172 10.46 11.64 -15.69
C ASP A 172 9.52 12.51 -14.84
N ASN A 173 8.42 12.91 -15.44
CA ASN A 173 7.43 13.83 -14.88
C ASN A 173 6.35 13.10 -14.10
N THR A 174 6.63 11.91 -13.60
CA THR A 174 5.66 11.18 -12.82
C THR A 174 5.18 12.01 -11.63
N PHE A 175 6.06 12.83 -11.06
CA PHE A 175 5.75 13.81 -10.01
C PHE A 175 6.59 15.10 -10.09
N SER A 176 7.55 15.22 -11.02
CA SER A 176 8.32 16.44 -11.24
C SER A 176 7.55 17.39 -12.16
N GLY A 177 7.10 18.50 -11.66
CA GLY A 177 6.34 19.51 -12.42
C GLY A 177 5.02 19.91 -11.78
N LEU A 178 4.78 19.47 -10.57
CA LEU A 178 3.66 19.92 -9.74
C LEU A 178 4.01 21.20 -8.94
N ASP A 179 4.84 22.09 -9.53
CA ASP A 179 5.02 23.46 -9.02
C ASP A 179 3.75 24.33 -9.14
N SER A 180 2.66 23.72 -9.60
CA SER A 180 1.33 24.35 -9.60
C SER A 180 0.47 23.74 -8.50
N PRO A 181 -0.19 24.55 -7.68
CA PRO A 181 -1.15 24.07 -6.67
C PRO A 181 -2.42 23.58 -7.37
N LEU A 182 -2.40 22.34 -7.91
CA LEU A 182 -3.45 21.81 -8.79
C LEU A 182 -4.56 21.04 -8.08
N LEU A 183 -4.51 20.90 -6.76
CA LEU A 183 -5.68 20.44 -6.02
C LEU A 183 -5.90 21.38 -4.83
N PRO A 184 -7.10 21.96 -4.72
CA PRO A 184 -7.45 22.65 -3.49
C PRO A 184 -7.43 21.63 -2.36
N VAL A 185 -6.63 21.87 -1.32
CA VAL A 185 -6.94 21.37 0.01
C VAL A 185 -8.42 21.65 0.19
N LEU A 186 -9.23 20.61 0.43
CA LEU A 186 -10.66 20.77 0.69
C LEU A 186 -10.83 21.61 1.95
N HIS A 187 -10.81 22.92 1.78
CA HIS A 187 -11.34 23.90 2.70
C HIS A 187 -12.63 24.44 2.13
N ASP A 188 -13.72 24.10 2.81
CA ASP A 188 -15.03 24.76 2.79
C ASP A 188 -15.53 25.41 1.47
N ASP A 189 -16.59 24.76 0.94
CA ASP A 189 -17.76 25.42 0.35
C ASP A 189 -17.55 26.46 -0.76
N LYS A 190 -16.73 26.14 -1.78
CA LYS A 190 -16.88 26.77 -3.12
C LYS A 190 -16.59 25.75 -4.21
N SER A 191 -17.56 25.66 -5.14
CA SER A 191 -17.48 24.85 -6.36
C SER A 191 -16.11 24.97 -7.03
N PRO A 192 -15.45 23.86 -7.40
CA PRO A 192 -14.21 23.93 -8.15
C PRO A 192 -14.51 24.47 -9.54
N GLU A 193 -14.12 25.69 -9.84
CA GLU A 193 -13.86 26.07 -11.23
C GLU A 193 -12.81 25.11 -11.78
N THR A 194 -13.13 24.48 -12.88
CA THR A 194 -12.41 23.47 -13.61
C THR A 194 -10.90 23.77 -13.69
N ALA A 195 -10.11 23.21 -12.79
CA ALA A 195 -8.68 23.07 -13.00
C ALA A 195 -8.51 22.00 -14.08
N VAL A 196 -8.11 22.44 -15.27
CA VAL A 196 -7.76 21.56 -16.39
C VAL A 196 -6.63 20.66 -15.93
N VAL A 197 -6.90 19.38 -15.77
CA VAL A 197 -5.86 18.36 -15.61
C VAL A 197 -5.25 18.16 -17.00
N ASP A 198 -4.21 18.92 -17.29
CA ASP A 198 -3.65 19.03 -18.63
C ASP A 198 -2.94 17.78 -19.16
N ASP A 199 -2.65 16.77 -18.35
CA ASP A 199 -2.05 15.52 -18.81
C ASP A 199 -2.37 14.34 -17.86
N PRO A 200 -3.27 13.43 -18.25
CA PRO A 200 -3.52 12.19 -17.51
C PRO A 200 -2.26 11.34 -17.34
N ALA A 201 -1.25 11.50 -18.21
CA ALA A 201 0.04 10.80 -18.11
C ALA A 201 0.87 11.22 -16.87
N ARG A 202 0.58 12.34 -16.23
CA ARG A 202 1.26 12.78 -15.00
C ARG A 202 1.04 11.85 -13.81
N PHE A 203 0.02 11.01 -13.86
CA PHE A 203 -0.37 10.11 -12.75
C PHE A 203 -0.32 8.62 -13.13
N THR A 204 0.34 8.27 -14.22
CA THR A 204 0.27 6.92 -14.81
C THR A 204 1.24 5.90 -14.20
N SER A 205 1.96 6.21 -13.14
CA SER A 205 3.09 5.37 -12.75
C SER A 205 3.19 4.98 -11.27
N HIS A 206 2.08 4.98 -10.52
CA HIS A 206 2.14 4.58 -9.10
C HIS A 206 0.87 3.87 -8.65
N ASP A 207 0.95 2.56 -8.47
CA ASP A 207 -0.18 1.74 -8.07
C ASP A 207 0.24 0.66 -7.07
N THR A 208 0.64 1.09 -5.87
CA THR A 208 0.93 0.22 -4.74
C THR A 208 -0.36 -0.35 -4.17
N VAL A 209 -0.39 -1.62 -3.81
CA VAL A 209 -1.53 -2.25 -3.13
C VAL A 209 -1.27 -2.42 -1.64
N GLY A 210 -2.33 -2.41 -0.83
CA GLY A 210 -2.16 -2.64 0.60
C GLY A 210 -3.46 -2.93 1.33
N ALA A 211 -3.29 -3.41 2.57
CA ALA A 211 -4.39 -3.74 3.46
C ALA A 211 -4.03 -3.44 4.92
N VAL A 212 -5.02 -3.05 5.72
CA VAL A 212 -4.94 -2.94 7.17
C VAL A 212 -6.13 -3.65 7.80
N ALA A 213 -5.91 -4.39 8.89
CA ALA A 213 -6.94 -5.19 9.53
C ALA A 213 -6.92 -5.07 11.05
N LEU A 214 -8.11 -5.17 11.65
CA LEU A 214 -8.33 -5.37 13.08
C LEU A 214 -9.10 -6.69 13.27
N ASP A 215 -8.57 -7.62 14.05
CA ASP A 215 -9.26 -8.87 14.37
C ASP A 215 -10.14 -8.76 15.63
N ALA A 216 -10.95 -9.77 15.88
CA ALA A 216 -11.86 -9.81 17.02
C ALA A 216 -11.13 -9.82 18.40
N ARG A 217 -9.82 -10.09 18.41
CA ARG A 217 -8.97 -10.06 19.61
C ARG A 217 -8.33 -8.69 19.84
N GLY A 218 -8.56 -7.71 18.94
CA GLY A 218 -8.00 -6.36 19.01
C GLY A 218 -6.59 -6.25 18.46
N ASN A 219 -6.12 -7.22 17.67
CA ASN A 219 -4.82 -7.11 17.03
C ASN A 219 -4.93 -6.40 15.68
N LEU A 220 -4.05 -5.44 15.48
CA LEU A 220 -3.87 -4.73 14.23
C LEU A 220 -2.78 -5.39 13.37
N ALA A 221 -2.96 -5.37 12.06
CA ALA A 221 -1.93 -5.72 11.09
C ALA A 221 -2.00 -4.83 9.86
N ALA A 222 -0.86 -4.66 9.19
CA ALA A 222 -0.72 -3.94 7.93
C ALA A 222 0.11 -4.75 6.93
N ALA A 223 -0.21 -4.62 5.65
CA ALA A 223 0.51 -5.21 4.54
C ALA A 223 0.52 -4.27 3.34
N THR A 224 1.65 -4.17 2.66
CA THR A 224 1.83 -3.34 1.46
C THR A 224 2.72 -4.07 0.46
N SER A 225 2.38 -4.02 -0.83
CA SER A 225 3.13 -4.66 -1.92
C SER A 225 3.13 -3.80 -3.17
N THR A 226 4.23 -3.81 -3.94
CA THR A 226 4.39 -2.95 -5.12
C THR A 226 5.43 -3.49 -6.11
N GLY A 227 5.26 -3.11 -7.38
CA GLY A 227 6.32 -3.14 -8.40
C GLY A 227 7.16 -1.86 -8.46
N GLY A 228 6.77 -0.84 -7.70
CA GLY A 228 7.46 0.45 -7.65
C GLY A 228 7.02 1.41 -8.76
N THR A 229 7.94 2.10 -9.40
CA THR A 229 7.65 3.09 -10.44
C THR A 229 8.06 2.59 -11.80
N LEU A 230 7.29 2.98 -12.83
CA LEU A 230 7.62 2.67 -14.22
C LEU A 230 9.00 3.22 -14.59
N ASN A 231 9.80 2.43 -15.30
CA ASN A 231 11.15 2.81 -15.74
C ASN A 231 12.14 3.08 -14.58
N LYS A 232 11.85 2.56 -13.37
CA LYS A 232 12.77 2.72 -12.23
C LYS A 232 14.14 2.10 -12.53
N THR A 233 15.19 2.68 -11.97
CA THR A 233 16.52 2.07 -11.99
C THR A 233 16.47 0.74 -11.24
N PRO A 234 17.02 -0.37 -11.77
CA PRO A 234 17.15 -1.62 -11.04
C PRO A 234 17.79 -1.42 -9.66
N GLY A 235 17.17 -1.98 -8.63
CA GLY A 235 17.60 -1.79 -7.24
C GLY A 235 16.97 -0.59 -6.52
N ARG A 236 16.12 0.22 -7.20
CA ARG A 236 15.36 1.28 -6.51
C ARG A 236 14.28 0.65 -5.64
N VAL A 237 14.28 0.99 -4.37
CA VAL A 237 13.28 0.62 -3.37
C VAL A 237 12.42 1.84 -3.03
N GLY A 238 11.10 1.66 -3.01
CA GLY A 238 10.13 2.68 -2.58
C GLY A 238 9.82 2.61 -1.08
N ASP A 239 8.77 3.33 -0.68
CA ASP A 239 8.29 3.38 0.70
C ASP A 239 7.60 2.08 1.15
N SER A 240 7.00 1.33 0.22
CA SER A 240 6.04 0.25 0.49
C SER A 240 6.60 -0.86 1.36
N SER A 241 7.88 -1.23 1.20
CA SER A 241 8.54 -2.26 2.00
C SER A 241 9.30 -1.71 3.21
N LEU A 242 9.29 -0.41 3.46
CA LEU A 242 10.02 0.19 4.57
C LEU A 242 9.12 0.44 5.78
N ILE A 243 9.50 -0.17 6.91
CA ILE A 243 8.77 -0.05 8.18
C ILE A 243 8.62 1.42 8.59
N GLY A 244 7.39 1.85 8.82
CA GLY A 244 7.06 3.22 9.20
C GLY A 244 6.99 4.20 8.04
N CYS A 245 7.39 3.80 6.83
CA CYS A 245 7.23 4.63 5.64
C CYS A 245 5.92 4.32 4.93
N GLY A 246 5.84 3.27 4.12
CA GLY A 246 4.63 2.86 3.41
C GLY A 246 3.72 1.92 4.19
N CYS A 247 4.23 1.27 5.23
CA CYS A 247 3.49 0.29 6.02
C CYS A 247 3.93 0.33 7.49
N TYR A 248 2.95 0.26 8.41
CA TYR A 248 3.21 0.16 9.85
C TYR A 248 1.99 -0.39 10.59
N ALA A 249 2.20 -1.14 11.68
CA ALA A 249 1.13 -1.56 12.57
C ALA A 249 1.62 -1.62 14.02
N ASP A 250 0.81 -1.09 14.94
CA ASP A 250 1.05 -1.12 16.38
C ASP A 250 -0.30 -1.02 17.10
N ASN A 251 -0.62 -2.02 17.96
CA ASN A 251 -1.87 -2.04 18.72
C ASN A 251 -2.04 -0.82 19.66
N LEU A 252 -0.95 -0.11 19.98
CA LEU A 252 -0.99 1.10 20.82
C LEU A 252 -1.25 2.38 20.00
N SER A 253 -1.30 2.28 18.68
CA SER A 253 -1.50 3.44 17.80
C SER A 253 -2.49 3.17 16.67
N ALA A 254 -2.04 2.59 15.58
CA ALA A 254 -2.87 2.26 14.41
C ALA A 254 -2.15 1.30 13.46
N ALA A 255 -2.89 0.75 12.49
CA ALA A 255 -2.34 0.15 11.29
C ALA A 255 -2.51 1.08 10.09
N VAL A 256 -1.49 1.18 9.24
CA VAL A 256 -1.45 2.08 8.09
C VAL A 256 -0.81 1.41 6.87
N SER A 257 -1.37 1.69 5.69
CA SER A 257 -0.76 1.40 4.39
C SER A 257 -0.89 2.63 3.48
N LEU A 258 0.19 2.96 2.79
CA LEU A 258 0.29 4.11 1.90
C LEU A 258 0.57 3.67 0.46
N THR A 259 0.24 4.57 -0.46
CA THR A 259 0.52 4.46 -1.89
C THR A 259 0.83 5.84 -2.43
N GLY A 260 1.65 5.95 -3.48
CA GLY A 260 1.98 7.22 -4.11
C GLY A 260 3.47 7.42 -4.34
N TRP A 261 3.91 8.68 -4.33
CA TRP A 261 5.31 9.00 -4.54
C TRP A 261 6.19 8.61 -3.35
N GLY A 262 6.94 7.50 -3.51
CA GLY A 262 7.66 6.85 -2.44
C GLY A 262 8.74 7.72 -1.78
N GLU A 263 9.50 8.50 -2.55
CA GLU A 263 10.62 9.28 -2.04
C GLU A 263 10.22 10.36 -1.02
N PRO A 264 9.14 11.16 -1.23
CA PRO A 264 8.62 12.05 -0.18
C PRO A 264 8.05 11.29 1.02
N ILE A 265 7.34 10.17 0.79
CA ILE A 265 6.77 9.34 1.86
C ILE A 265 7.89 8.80 2.76
N MET A 266 8.98 8.27 2.17
CA MET A 266 10.15 7.78 2.89
C MET A 266 10.82 8.89 3.72
N LYS A 267 11.07 10.06 3.12
CA LYS A 267 11.74 11.19 3.79
C LYS A 267 10.98 11.69 5.00
N LEU A 268 9.65 11.57 5.00
CA LEU A 268 8.78 11.99 6.11
C LEU A 268 8.50 10.86 7.10
N VAL A 269 8.89 9.62 6.79
CA VAL A 269 8.49 8.40 7.56
C VAL A 269 6.98 8.43 7.81
N LEU A 270 6.22 8.68 6.75
CA LEU A 270 4.86 9.19 6.81
C LEU A 270 3.89 8.22 7.50
N GLY A 271 4.06 6.91 7.33
CA GLY A 271 3.24 5.91 7.98
C GLY A 271 3.37 5.99 9.51
N LYS A 272 4.60 6.04 10.03
CA LYS A 272 4.82 6.20 11.47
C LYS A 272 4.32 7.54 11.99
N TRP A 273 4.54 8.63 11.23
CA TRP A 273 4.00 9.93 11.57
C TRP A 273 2.47 9.90 11.72
N ALA A 274 1.76 9.27 10.78
CA ALA A 274 0.29 9.18 10.82
C ALA A 274 -0.21 8.35 12.02
N THR A 275 0.44 7.21 12.32
CA THR A 275 0.08 6.39 13.48
C THR A 275 0.38 7.07 14.81
N ASP A 276 1.43 7.89 14.90
CA ASP A 276 1.74 8.71 16.08
C ASP A 276 0.69 9.79 16.34
N ARG A 277 0.06 10.33 15.29
CA ARG A 277 -1.09 11.24 15.44
C ARG A 277 -2.26 10.54 16.14
N VAL A 278 -2.54 9.27 15.73
CA VAL A 278 -3.59 8.49 16.40
C VAL A 278 -3.20 8.16 17.84
N ALA A 279 -1.98 7.75 18.12
CA ALA A 279 -1.48 7.52 19.48
C ALA A 279 -1.58 8.77 20.36
N SER A 280 -1.47 9.96 19.77
CA SER A 280 -1.62 11.25 20.45
C SER A 280 -3.08 11.70 20.58
N GLY A 281 -4.06 10.85 20.21
CA GLY A 281 -5.49 11.09 20.38
C GLY A 281 -6.23 11.64 19.16
N ALA A 282 -5.59 11.82 18.02
CA ALA A 282 -6.30 12.19 16.80
C ALA A 282 -7.19 11.03 16.32
N ALA A 283 -8.37 11.36 15.78
CA ALA A 283 -9.17 10.35 15.08
C ALA A 283 -8.43 9.88 13.82
N PRO A 284 -8.51 8.58 13.45
CA PRO A 284 -7.84 8.05 12.26
C PRO A 284 -8.15 8.80 10.97
N GLU A 285 -9.38 9.25 10.81
CA GLU A 285 -9.81 10.07 9.66
C GLU A 285 -9.05 11.41 9.60
N LEU A 286 -8.91 12.11 10.75
CA LEU A 286 -8.17 13.35 10.82
C LEU A 286 -6.67 13.11 10.57
N ALA A 287 -6.10 12.06 11.19
CA ALA A 287 -4.69 11.71 11.03
C ALA A 287 -4.35 11.38 9.56
N ALA A 288 -5.24 10.68 8.84
CA ALA A 288 -5.08 10.40 7.42
C ALA A 288 -5.06 11.68 6.56
N ARG A 289 -6.01 12.59 6.79
CA ARG A 289 -6.06 13.89 6.09
C ARG A 289 -4.82 14.75 6.38
N GLU A 290 -4.42 14.84 7.64
CA GLU A 290 -3.21 15.57 8.05
C GLU A 290 -1.95 14.98 7.43
N ALA A 291 -1.83 13.64 7.30
CA ALA A 291 -0.70 12.99 6.69
C ALA A 291 -0.56 13.36 5.21
N ILE A 292 -1.64 13.33 4.43
CA ILE A 292 -1.63 13.73 3.02
C ILE A 292 -1.34 15.23 2.87
N SER A 293 -1.91 16.07 3.73
CA SER A 293 -1.60 17.50 3.75
C SER A 293 -0.14 17.78 4.11
N TYR A 294 0.43 17.03 5.06
CA TYR A 294 1.83 17.12 5.46
C TYR A 294 2.76 16.70 4.32
N LEU A 295 2.45 15.59 3.63
CA LEU A 295 3.17 15.12 2.45
C LEU A 295 3.26 16.20 1.37
N PHE A 296 2.11 16.79 1.03
CA PHE A 296 2.04 17.84 0.00
C PHE A 296 2.75 19.13 0.43
N ASN A 297 2.42 19.66 1.60
CA ASN A 297 2.93 20.96 2.06
C ASN A 297 4.45 20.94 2.30
N ARG A 298 5.02 19.80 2.67
CA ARG A 298 6.46 19.70 2.97
C ARG A 298 7.31 19.40 1.76
N LEU A 299 6.84 18.56 0.85
CA LEU A 299 7.66 18.01 -0.24
C LEU A 299 6.94 17.97 -1.59
N GLY A 300 5.75 18.56 -1.73
CA GLY A 300 4.97 18.48 -2.96
C GLY A 300 4.54 17.05 -3.30
N GLY A 301 4.54 16.14 -2.32
CA GLY A 301 4.29 14.73 -2.56
C GLY A 301 2.81 14.42 -2.76
N HIS A 302 2.54 13.40 -3.59
CA HIS A 302 1.20 12.92 -3.90
C HIS A 302 1.06 11.46 -3.49
N GLY A 303 -0.15 11.08 -3.04
CA GLY A 303 -0.44 9.71 -2.66
C GLY A 303 -1.78 9.54 -1.98
N GLY A 304 -1.97 8.35 -1.43
CA GLY A 304 -3.13 7.96 -0.65
C GLY A 304 -2.73 7.16 0.58
N ILE A 305 -3.62 7.12 1.55
CA ILE A 305 -3.43 6.46 2.83
C ILE A 305 -4.72 5.79 3.29
N ILE A 306 -4.62 4.58 3.81
CA ILE A 306 -5.64 3.93 4.62
C ILE A 306 -5.10 3.75 6.04
N LEU A 307 -5.92 4.03 7.05
CA LEU A 307 -5.52 4.06 8.45
C LEU A 307 -6.63 3.43 9.32
N LEU A 308 -6.27 2.52 10.22
CA LEU A 308 -7.20 1.79 11.08
C LEU A 308 -6.74 1.85 12.54
N GLY A 309 -7.55 2.43 13.41
CA GLY A 309 -7.29 2.53 14.84
C GLY A 309 -7.64 1.25 15.59
N PRO A 310 -7.14 1.08 16.83
CA PRO A 310 -7.40 -0.10 17.67
C PRO A 310 -8.85 -0.19 18.15
N ASP A 311 -9.60 0.89 18.05
CA ASP A 311 -11.03 0.95 18.37
C ASP A 311 -11.95 0.66 17.16
N GLY A 312 -11.38 0.33 16.00
CA GLY A 312 -12.10 0.04 14.77
C GLY A 312 -12.50 1.28 13.96
N ARG A 313 -12.21 2.50 14.45
CA ARG A 313 -12.34 3.71 13.62
C ARG A 313 -11.27 3.72 12.56
N PHE A 314 -11.58 4.27 11.40
CA PHE A 314 -10.69 4.26 10.24
C PHE A 314 -10.68 5.61 9.52
N GLY A 315 -9.68 5.80 8.67
CA GLY A 315 -9.54 6.96 7.82
C GLY A 315 -9.00 6.58 6.45
N PHE A 316 -9.44 7.32 5.44
CA PHE A 316 -8.90 7.35 4.09
C PHE A 316 -8.58 8.80 3.74
N ALA A 317 -7.51 9.01 3.00
CA ALA A 317 -7.24 10.30 2.37
C ALA A 317 -6.34 10.12 1.16
N HIS A 318 -6.47 11.01 0.18
CA HIS A 318 -5.56 11.10 -0.97
C HIS A 318 -5.57 12.53 -1.54
N ASN A 319 -4.54 12.84 -2.34
CA ASN A 319 -4.44 14.06 -3.13
C ASN A 319 -4.08 13.76 -4.60
N THR A 320 -4.48 12.60 -5.07
CA THR A 320 -4.43 12.14 -6.45
C THR A 320 -5.84 12.20 -7.06
N PRO A 321 -6.03 12.08 -8.40
CA PRO A 321 -7.36 12.10 -9.01
C PRO A 321 -8.30 11.00 -8.52
N ALA A 322 -7.75 9.82 -8.16
CA ALA A 322 -8.53 8.69 -7.62
C ALA A 322 -7.68 7.86 -6.64
N ILE A 323 -8.36 7.08 -5.81
CA ILE A 323 -7.82 5.95 -5.06
C ILE A 323 -8.82 4.79 -5.16
N ALA A 324 -8.35 3.61 -5.54
CA ALA A 324 -9.16 2.41 -5.45
C ALA A 324 -9.15 1.91 -4.00
N TRP A 325 -10.31 1.85 -3.37
CA TRP A 325 -10.40 1.50 -1.95
C TRP A 325 -11.56 0.55 -1.64
N GLY A 326 -11.44 -0.13 -0.51
CA GLY A 326 -12.49 -0.96 0.03
C GLY A 326 -12.47 -1.03 1.55
N LEU A 327 -13.65 -1.23 2.12
CA LEU A 327 -13.94 -1.42 3.53
C LEU A 327 -14.82 -2.64 3.73
N ALA A 328 -14.47 -3.52 4.65
CA ALA A 328 -15.29 -4.62 5.10
C ALA A 328 -15.45 -4.60 6.62
N THR A 329 -16.71 -4.69 7.08
CA THR A 329 -17.11 -4.80 8.48
C THR A 329 -18.25 -5.81 8.60
N PRO A 330 -18.73 -6.16 9.80
CA PRO A 330 -19.95 -6.97 9.94
C PRO A 330 -21.20 -6.35 9.28
N ALA A 331 -21.21 -5.04 9.05
CA ALA A 331 -22.30 -4.35 8.36
C ALA A 331 -22.29 -4.54 6.82
N GLY A 332 -21.23 -5.08 6.25
CA GLY A 332 -21.08 -5.37 4.83
C GLY A 332 -19.78 -4.86 4.23
N LEU A 333 -19.70 -4.94 2.89
CA LEU A 333 -18.56 -4.51 2.08
C LEU A 333 -18.91 -3.27 1.28
N GLN A 334 -17.97 -2.33 1.24
CA GLN A 334 -18.06 -1.12 0.43
C GLN A 334 -16.77 -0.97 -0.40
N THR A 335 -16.89 -0.51 -1.64
CA THR A 335 -15.74 -0.22 -2.52
C THR A 335 -15.99 1.07 -3.28
N GLY A 336 -14.92 1.81 -3.57
CA GLY A 336 -14.98 3.04 -4.35
C GLY A 336 -13.66 3.34 -5.07
N LEU A 337 -13.69 4.39 -5.90
CA LEU A 337 -12.54 4.93 -6.62
C LEU A 337 -12.18 6.35 -6.18
N THR A 338 -13.07 7.01 -5.50
CA THR A 338 -12.88 8.35 -4.89
C THR A 338 -13.57 8.35 -3.54
N ILE A 339 -13.13 9.21 -2.65
CA ILE A 339 -13.67 9.33 -1.29
C ILE A 339 -14.53 10.59 -1.19
#